data_21b6799090b5abb0513b359c68240c3e
#
_entry.id   21b6799090b5abb0513b359c68240c3e
#
_cell.length_a   1.000
_cell.length_b   1.000
_cell.length_c   1.000
_cell.angle_alpha   90.00
_cell.angle_beta   90.00
_cell.angle_gamma   90.00
#
_symmetry.space_group_name_H-M   'P 1'
#
loop_
_entity.id
_entity.type
_entity.pdbx_description
1 polymer ?
#
loop_
_entity_poly.entity_id
_entity_poly.type
_entity_poly.pdbx_seq_one_letter_code
_entity_poly.pdbx_strand_id
1 'polypeptide(L)'
;MMRKFVKFIDPKLEKYRPKKSSAPTPKYTPKTLPEFIDVLRRTPKTILSSTDRARIAAIMSFDTRTVADLMIPKNQMVFVDKKEILGPLVLDKLYKSGFTNFPVTDSKGKVAGVIHTEALNTLEIKKTDRAEKYLDKNVQFLHLTDSLNFAVEEIERTNSYYFLVLDDSQTMVGCFTIQNLLDYLLN
;
A
#
# COMPACT_ATOMS: atom_id res chain seq x y z
N MET A 1 -26.72 -33.14 3.30
CA MET A 1 -26.94 -33.54 1.89
C MET A 1 -25.65 -33.56 1.05
N MET A 2 -24.46 -33.35 1.60
CA MET A 2 -23.16 -33.31 0.88
C MET A 2 -22.32 -34.61 0.91
N ARG A 3 -22.79 -35.70 1.52
CA ARG A 3 -22.02 -36.97 1.62
C ARG A 3 -22.24 -37.97 0.48
N LYS A 4 -23.14 -37.69 -0.49
CA LYS A 4 -23.44 -38.62 -1.59
C LYS A 4 -22.73 -38.32 -2.92
N PHE A 5 -22.05 -37.19 -3.04
CA PHE A 5 -21.39 -36.81 -4.32
C PHE A 5 -19.98 -37.35 -4.51
N VAL A 6 -19.37 -37.94 -3.49
CA VAL A 6 -17.95 -38.41 -3.52
C VAL A 6 -17.81 -39.87 -4.05
N LYS A 7 -18.91 -40.55 -4.39
CA LYS A 7 -18.87 -41.94 -4.88
C LYS A 7 -18.70 -42.12 -6.40
N PHE A 8 -18.53 -41.04 -7.13
CA PHE A 8 -18.38 -41.08 -8.62
C PHE A 8 -17.04 -40.56 -9.12
N ILE A 9 -16.01 -40.60 -8.28
CA ILE A 9 -14.65 -40.31 -8.77
C ILE A 9 -14.06 -41.60 -9.29
N ASP A 10 -13.70 -41.61 -10.59
CA ASP A 10 -13.04 -42.69 -11.30
C ASP A 10 -11.96 -43.35 -10.42
N PRO A 11 -11.98 -44.67 -10.24
CA PRO A 11 -10.96 -45.42 -9.47
C PRO A 11 -9.53 -45.11 -9.92
N LYS A 12 -9.31 -44.67 -11.17
CA LYS A 12 -8.01 -44.22 -11.67
C LYS A 12 -7.50 -42.94 -11.01
N LEU A 13 -8.37 -42.11 -10.45
CA LEU A 13 -8.01 -40.90 -9.75
C LEU A 13 -7.67 -41.10 -8.27
N GLU A 14 -7.96 -42.27 -7.69
CA GLU A 14 -7.50 -42.61 -6.31
C GLU A 14 -5.99 -42.63 -6.18
N LYS A 15 -5.28 -42.87 -7.28
CA LYS A 15 -3.80 -42.81 -7.35
C LYS A 15 -3.26 -41.37 -7.08
N TYR A 16 -4.08 -40.34 -7.30
CA TYR A 16 -3.73 -38.93 -7.09
C TYR A 16 -4.34 -38.35 -5.82
N ARG A 17 -5.06 -39.14 -5.01
CA ARG A 17 -5.43 -38.68 -3.67
C ARG A 17 -4.14 -38.41 -2.91
N PRO A 18 -3.94 -37.16 -2.42
CA PRO A 18 -2.83 -36.90 -1.54
C PRO A 18 -2.99 -37.87 -0.36
N LYS A 19 -2.02 -38.76 -0.20
CA LYS A 19 -1.93 -39.62 1.01
C LYS A 19 -2.09 -38.63 2.16
N LYS A 20 -3.06 -38.87 3.06
CA LYS A 20 -3.12 -38.15 4.34
C LYS A 20 -1.72 -38.20 4.88
N SER A 21 -1.03 -37.05 4.80
CA SER A 21 0.31 -36.93 5.35
C SER A 21 0.17 -37.30 6.81
N SER A 22 0.78 -38.40 7.17
CA SER A 22 1.05 -38.76 8.57
C SER A 22 2.20 -37.88 9.09
N ALA A 23 2.24 -36.63 8.66
CA ALA A 23 3.13 -35.66 9.25
C ALA A 23 2.84 -35.67 10.76
N PRO A 24 3.82 -35.91 11.60
CA PRO A 24 3.61 -35.86 13.03
C PRO A 24 3.00 -34.52 13.35
N THR A 25 1.87 -34.53 14.05
CA THR A 25 1.24 -33.31 14.57
C THR A 25 2.33 -32.51 15.26
N PRO A 26 2.58 -31.27 14.88
CA PRO A 26 3.66 -30.51 15.50
C PRO A 26 3.43 -30.54 17.01
N LYS A 27 4.47 -30.91 17.78
CA LYS A 27 4.41 -31.00 19.26
C LYS A 27 3.98 -29.67 19.90
N TYR A 28 3.97 -28.59 19.13
CA TYR A 28 3.61 -27.25 19.55
C TYR A 28 2.75 -26.60 18.49
N THR A 29 1.55 -26.18 18.89
CA THR A 29 0.63 -25.39 18.05
C THR A 29 0.51 -24.01 18.68
N PRO A 30 1.00 -22.94 18.03
CA PRO A 30 0.89 -21.58 18.56
C PRO A 30 -0.60 -21.20 18.70
N LYS A 31 -0.95 -20.58 19.82
CA LYS A 31 -2.31 -20.13 20.12
C LYS A 31 -2.48 -18.63 19.98
N THR A 32 -1.37 -17.91 19.92
CA THR A 32 -1.32 -16.46 19.81
C THR A 32 -0.37 -16.02 18.71
N LEU A 33 -0.56 -14.80 18.21
CA LEU A 33 0.33 -14.23 17.19
C LEU A 33 1.80 -14.12 17.65
N PRO A 34 2.12 -13.67 18.88
CA PRO A 34 3.50 -13.68 19.37
C PRO A 34 4.13 -15.08 19.39
N GLU A 35 3.37 -16.12 19.82
CA GLU A 35 3.83 -17.50 19.78
C GLU A 35 4.12 -17.98 18.36
N PHE A 36 3.27 -17.62 17.41
CA PHE A 36 3.48 -17.95 16.00
C PHE A 36 4.74 -17.27 15.42
N ILE A 37 4.94 -16.00 15.73
CA ILE A 37 6.17 -15.27 15.34
C ILE A 37 7.41 -15.96 15.94
N ASP A 38 7.35 -16.46 17.18
CA ASP A 38 8.45 -17.19 17.80
C ASP A 38 8.74 -18.52 17.08
N VAL A 39 7.72 -19.26 16.66
CA VAL A 39 7.87 -20.45 15.80
C VAL A 39 8.54 -20.10 14.48
N LEU A 40 8.14 -19.01 13.82
CA LEU A 40 8.77 -18.55 12.59
C LEU A 40 10.26 -18.22 12.80
N ARG A 41 10.60 -17.58 13.92
CA ARG A 41 11.99 -17.24 14.27
C ARG A 41 12.86 -18.49 14.47
N ARG A 42 12.30 -19.55 15.05
CA ARG A 42 12.99 -20.82 15.34
C ARG A 42 13.06 -21.77 14.15
N THR A 43 12.26 -21.55 13.10
CA THR A 43 12.27 -22.39 11.90
C THR A 43 13.65 -22.39 11.25
N PRO A 44 14.25 -23.56 10.91
CA PRO A 44 15.56 -23.62 10.28
C PRO A 44 15.65 -22.77 8.99
N LYS A 45 16.80 -22.14 8.75
CA LYS A 45 17.03 -21.33 7.55
C LYS A 45 16.91 -22.12 6.24
N THR A 46 17.09 -23.44 6.30
CA THR A 46 16.89 -24.35 5.16
C THR A 46 15.44 -24.50 4.72
N ILE A 47 14.49 -24.19 5.62
CA ILE A 47 13.05 -24.25 5.35
C ILE A 47 12.50 -22.85 5.03
N LEU A 48 12.93 -21.86 5.79
CA LEU A 48 12.43 -20.49 5.67
C LEU A 48 13.61 -19.49 5.80
N SER A 49 13.88 -18.75 4.74
CA SER A 49 14.96 -17.76 4.75
C SER A 49 14.72 -16.64 5.77
N SER A 50 15.78 -15.93 6.15
CA SER A 50 15.65 -14.77 7.05
C SER A 50 14.75 -13.68 6.45
N THR A 51 14.86 -13.47 5.13
CA THR A 51 14.06 -12.50 4.38
C THR A 51 12.58 -12.88 4.38
N ASP A 52 12.25 -14.17 4.13
CA ASP A 52 10.84 -14.59 4.12
C ASP A 52 10.21 -14.48 5.51
N ARG A 53 10.98 -14.76 6.58
CA ARG A 53 10.51 -14.56 7.95
C ARG A 53 10.18 -13.10 8.24
N ALA A 54 11.06 -12.19 7.81
CA ALA A 54 10.84 -10.75 7.99
C ALA A 54 9.55 -10.31 7.27
N ARG A 55 9.36 -10.75 6.02
CA ARG A 55 8.16 -10.45 5.22
C ARG A 55 6.89 -11.00 5.86
N ILE A 56 6.90 -12.26 6.32
CA ILE A 56 5.75 -12.85 7.01
C ILE A 56 5.45 -12.07 8.28
N ALA A 57 6.46 -11.74 9.08
CA ALA A 57 6.28 -10.95 10.30
C ALA A 57 5.73 -9.55 10.00
N ALA A 58 6.20 -8.90 8.92
CA ALA A 58 5.71 -7.61 8.47
C ALA A 58 4.21 -7.68 8.11
N ILE A 59 3.79 -8.66 7.27
CA ILE A 59 2.38 -8.85 6.91
C ILE A 59 1.53 -9.07 8.16
N MET A 60 1.98 -9.91 9.09
CA MET A 60 1.24 -10.21 10.31
C MET A 60 1.14 -9.04 11.29
N SER A 61 1.91 -7.98 11.08
CA SER A 61 1.82 -6.75 11.87
C SER A 61 0.83 -5.71 11.31
N PHE A 62 0.22 -5.96 10.15
CA PHE A 62 -0.65 -5.00 9.47
C PHE A 62 -1.87 -4.57 10.31
N ASP A 63 -2.40 -5.47 11.16
CA ASP A 63 -3.50 -5.13 12.07
C ASP A 63 -3.08 -4.21 13.23
N THR A 64 -1.79 -4.23 13.58
CA THR A 64 -1.25 -3.48 14.72
C THR A 64 -0.45 -2.25 14.31
N ARG A 65 -0.09 -2.15 13.05
CA ARG A 65 0.58 -1.00 12.45
C ARG A 65 -0.44 -0.06 11.82
N THR A 66 -0.15 1.23 11.88
CA THR A 66 -1.02 2.26 11.34
C THR A 66 -0.43 2.96 10.13
N VAL A 67 -1.25 3.67 9.39
CA VAL A 67 -0.84 4.54 8.29
C VAL A 67 0.23 5.54 8.74
N ALA A 68 0.13 6.06 9.97
CA ALA A 68 1.11 6.99 10.55
C ALA A 68 2.53 6.40 10.60
N ASP A 69 2.66 5.08 10.78
CA ASP A 69 3.97 4.41 10.86
C ASP A 69 4.75 4.44 9.54
N LEU A 70 4.04 4.49 8.39
CA LEU A 70 4.64 4.34 7.06
C LEU A 70 4.41 5.53 6.13
N MET A 71 3.52 6.47 6.46
CA MET A 71 3.21 7.60 5.60
C MET A 71 4.42 8.50 5.35
N ILE A 72 4.41 9.22 4.25
CA ILE A 72 5.32 10.32 3.98
C ILE A 72 4.73 11.55 4.68
N PRO A 73 5.41 12.14 5.67
CA PRO A 73 4.88 13.29 6.39
C PRO A 73 4.88 14.55 5.51
N LYS A 74 3.97 15.48 5.79
CA LYS A 74 3.73 16.70 5.01
C LYS A 74 4.99 17.52 4.73
N ASN A 75 5.92 17.58 5.66
CA ASN A 75 7.17 18.35 5.52
C ASN A 75 8.15 17.73 4.51
N GLN A 76 7.95 16.50 4.10
CA GLN A 76 8.74 15.81 3.08
C GLN A 76 8.07 15.79 1.70
N MET A 77 6.83 16.27 1.62
CA MET A 77 6.06 16.29 0.37
C MET A 77 6.39 17.51 -0.48
N VAL A 78 6.22 17.38 -1.78
CA VAL A 78 6.31 18.48 -2.73
C VAL A 78 4.91 18.95 -3.12
N PHE A 79 4.62 20.23 -2.92
CA PHE A 79 3.35 20.85 -3.23
C PHE A 79 3.46 21.75 -4.45
N VAL A 80 2.35 21.93 -5.14
CA VAL A 80 2.22 22.85 -6.26
C VAL A 80 1.11 23.87 -5.93
N ASP A 81 1.33 25.16 -6.17
CA ASP A 81 0.26 26.13 -6.04
C ASP A 81 -0.72 25.98 -7.22
N LYS A 82 -2.02 26.07 -6.94
CA LYS A 82 -3.07 25.93 -7.95
C LYS A 82 -2.92 26.90 -9.14
N LYS A 83 -2.39 28.10 -8.89
CA LYS A 83 -2.18 29.14 -9.90
C LYS A 83 -0.79 29.09 -10.53
N GLU A 84 0.09 28.20 -10.07
CA GLU A 84 1.44 28.06 -10.59
C GLU A 84 1.42 27.70 -12.07
N ILE A 85 2.23 28.39 -12.86
CA ILE A 85 2.39 28.10 -14.29
C ILE A 85 3.34 26.92 -14.44
N LEU A 86 2.87 25.85 -15.08
CA LEU A 86 3.64 24.63 -15.31
C LEU A 86 4.66 24.80 -16.45
N GLY A 87 5.54 25.78 -16.29
CA GLY A 87 6.64 26.02 -17.23
C GLY A 87 7.76 24.95 -17.11
N PRO A 88 8.71 24.95 -18.07
CA PRO A 88 9.79 23.95 -18.13
C PRO A 88 10.58 23.81 -16.82
N LEU A 89 10.84 24.91 -16.12
CA LEU A 89 11.58 24.91 -14.85
C LEU A 89 10.80 24.23 -13.73
N VAL A 90 9.48 24.47 -13.67
CA VAL A 90 8.62 23.83 -12.66
C VAL A 90 8.51 22.35 -12.95
N LEU A 91 8.28 21.96 -14.19
CA LEU A 91 8.23 20.55 -14.60
C LEU A 91 9.54 19.82 -14.30
N ASP A 92 10.69 20.44 -14.64
CA ASP A 92 12.01 19.85 -14.30
C ASP A 92 12.18 19.64 -12.80
N LYS A 93 11.76 20.61 -11.97
CA LYS A 93 11.77 20.48 -10.50
C LYS A 93 10.88 19.34 -10.03
N LEU A 94 9.67 19.19 -10.56
CA LEU A 94 8.76 18.12 -10.20
C LEU A 94 9.34 16.76 -10.57
N TYR A 95 9.83 16.58 -11.79
CA TYR A 95 10.45 15.32 -12.22
C TYR A 95 11.72 14.96 -11.40
N LYS A 96 12.53 15.94 -11.06
CA LYS A 96 13.74 15.72 -10.24
C LYS A 96 13.44 15.41 -8.77
N SER A 97 12.23 15.72 -8.29
CA SER A 97 11.82 15.42 -6.91
C SER A 97 11.71 13.93 -6.61
N GLY A 98 11.53 13.09 -7.65
CA GLY A 98 11.30 11.66 -7.51
C GLY A 98 9.88 11.27 -7.12
N PHE A 99 8.99 12.25 -6.87
CA PHE A 99 7.57 11.99 -6.61
C PHE A 99 6.79 11.87 -7.92
N THR A 100 5.74 11.05 -7.89
CA THR A 100 4.82 10.87 -9.03
C THR A 100 3.47 11.57 -8.81
N ASN A 101 3.21 12.04 -7.59
CA ASN A 101 1.96 12.67 -7.22
C ASN A 101 2.24 13.94 -6.43
N PHE A 102 1.62 15.04 -6.83
CA PHE A 102 1.85 16.36 -6.27
C PHE A 102 0.53 16.95 -5.77
N PRO A 103 0.31 17.06 -4.46
CA PRO A 103 -0.84 17.78 -3.94
C PRO A 103 -0.81 19.24 -4.37
N VAL A 104 -1.95 19.71 -4.85
CA VAL A 104 -2.12 21.08 -5.30
C VAL A 104 -2.87 21.86 -4.23
N THR A 105 -2.28 22.97 -3.79
CA THR A 105 -2.86 23.82 -2.75
C THR A 105 -3.46 25.09 -3.33
N ASP A 106 -4.51 25.57 -2.69
CA ASP A 106 -5.05 26.90 -2.94
C ASP A 106 -4.29 27.98 -2.16
N SER A 107 -4.68 29.23 -2.34
CA SER A 107 -4.09 30.41 -1.66
C SER A 107 -4.24 30.38 -0.12
N LYS A 108 -5.08 29.49 0.41
CA LYS A 108 -5.28 29.27 1.85
C LYS A 108 -4.50 28.06 2.37
N GLY A 109 -3.71 27.40 1.51
CA GLY A 109 -2.96 26.19 1.85
C GLY A 109 -3.81 24.93 1.94
N LYS A 110 -5.10 24.99 1.53
CA LYS A 110 -5.97 23.83 1.48
C LYS A 110 -5.70 23.03 0.21
N VAL A 111 -5.64 21.71 0.31
CA VAL A 111 -5.48 20.84 -0.87
C VAL A 111 -6.75 20.91 -1.72
N ALA A 112 -6.57 21.27 -3.00
CA ALA A 112 -7.64 21.37 -4.00
C ALA A 112 -7.74 20.10 -4.87
N GLY A 113 -6.72 19.25 -4.85
CA GLY A 113 -6.61 18.03 -5.62
C GLY A 113 -5.15 17.58 -5.74
N VAL A 114 -4.87 16.66 -6.66
CA VAL A 114 -3.54 16.11 -6.91
C VAL A 114 -3.22 16.18 -8.39
N ILE A 115 -1.98 16.47 -8.74
CA ILE A 115 -1.44 16.30 -10.09
C ILE A 115 -0.63 15.01 -10.12
N HIS A 116 -0.93 14.15 -11.08
CA HIS A 116 -0.16 12.94 -11.36
C HIS A 116 0.85 13.22 -12.47
N THR A 117 2.09 12.74 -12.35
CA THR A 117 3.12 12.92 -13.40
C THR A 117 2.68 12.37 -14.74
N GLU A 118 1.87 11.32 -14.75
CA GLU A 118 1.30 10.71 -15.96
C GLU A 118 0.39 11.67 -16.73
N ALA A 119 -0.27 12.60 -16.03
CA ALA A 119 -1.10 13.63 -16.65
C ALA A 119 -0.28 14.80 -17.23
N LEU A 120 1.02 14.87 -16.93
CA LEU A 120 1.93 15.92 -17.34
C LEU A 120 2.68 15.55 -18.63
N ASN A 121 1.96 15.47 -19.77
CA ASN A 121 2.63 15.34 -21.06
C ASN A 121 3.33 16.64 -21.42
N THR A 122 4.65 16.68 -21.30
CA THR A 122 5.48 17.87 -21.54
C THR A 122 5.36 18.43 -22.97
N LEU A 123 4.94 17.61 -23.94
CA LEU A 123 4.72 18.05 -25.32
C LEU A 123 3.39 18.78 -25.51
N GLU A 124 2.42 18.58 -24.61
CA GLU A 124 1.08 19.14 -24.69
C GLU A 124 0.88 20.34 -23.74
N ILE A 125 1.74 20.47 -22.73
CA ILE A 125 1.67 21.55 -21.76
C ILE A 125 2.11 22.86 -22.40
N LYS A 126 1.18 23.82 -22.46
CA LYS A 126 1.49 25.16 -22.92
C LYS A 126 2.22 25.95 -21.85
N LYS A 127 3.14 26.83 -22.24
CA LYS A 127 3.92 27.69 -21.32
C LYS A 127 3.05 28.59 -20.41
N THR A 128 1.76 28.72 -20.70
CA THR A 128 0.79 29.51 -19.94
C THR A 128 -0.16 28.67 -19.10
N ASP A 129 -0.06 27.33 -19.21
CA ASP A 129 -0.97 26.43 -18.50
C ASP A 129 -0.66 26.46 -16.99
N ARG A 130 -1.72 26.55 -16.21
CA ARG A 130 -1.65 26.54 -14.76
C ARG A 130 -1.89 25.13 -14.22
N ALA A 131 -1.38 24.86 -13.02
CA ALA A 131 -1.55 23.60 -12.31
C ALA A 131 -3.03 23.17 -12.20
N GLU A 132 -3.95 24.12 -12.02
CA GLU A 132 -5.39 23.84 -11.91
C GLU A 132 -6.00 23.11 -13.12
N LYS A 133 -5.39 23.21 -14.30
CA LYS A 133 -5.86 22.54 -15.52
C LYS A 133 -5.64 21.02 -15.47
N TYR A 134 -4.63 20.57 -14.74
CA TYR A 134 -4.20 19.18 -14.67
C TYR A 134 -4.59 18.50 -13.34
N LEU A 135 -5.49 19.15 -12.60
CA LEU A 135 -5.90 18.75 -11.27
C LEU A 135 -6.86 17.57 -11.31
N ASP A 136 -6.47 16.45 -10.73
CA ASP A 136 -7.41 15.42 -10.34
C ASP A 136 -8.04 15.79 -8.99
N LYS A 137 -9.37 15.85 -8.97
CA LYS A 137 -10.17 16.15 -7.78
C LYS A 137 -10.68 14.89 -7.08
N ASN A 138 -10.53 13.72 -7.71
CA ASN A 138 -10.93 12.44 -7.14
C ASN A 138 -9.85 11.91 -6.19
N VAL A 139 -9.56 12.68 -5.15
CA VAL A 139 -8.53 12.35 -4.17
C VAL A 139 -9.10 11.41 -3.13
N GLN A 140 -8.36 10.33 -2.85
CA GLN A 140 -8.69 9.39 -1.80
C GLN A 140 -7.98 9.77 -0.51
N PHE A 141 -8.59 9.43 0.63
CA PHE A 141 -8.10 9.79 1.95
C PHE A 141 -7.99 8.55 2.84
N LEU A 142 -6.98 8.56 3.70
CA LEU A 142 -6.84 7.67 4.85
C LEU A 142 -6.70 8.51 6.11
N HIS A 143 -7.02 7.92 7.23
CA HIS A 143 -6.78 8.52 8.53
C HIS A 143 -5.43 8.04 9.10
N LEU A 144 -4.72 8.89 9.83
CA LEU A 144 -3.40 8.52 10.36
C LEU A 144 -3.44 7.30 11.31
N THR A 145 -4.58 7.04 11.94
CA THR A 145 -4.82 5.90 12.86
C THR A 145 -5.36 4.65 12.17
N ASP A 146 -5.67 4.72 10.86
CA ASP A 146 -6.11 3.54 10.13
C ASP A 146 -5.04 2.46 10.14
N SER A 147 -5.47 1.19 10.27
CA SER A 147 -4.54 0.06 10.20
C SER A 147 -4.00 -0.13 8.77
N LEU A 148 -2.85 -0.78 8.64
CA LEU A 148 -2.32 -1.10 7.30
C LEU A 148 -3.24 -2.06 6.54
N ASN A 149 -3.95 -2.96 7.24
CA ASN A 149 -4.97 -3.81 6.61
C ASN A 149 -6.09 -2.96 6.00
N PHE A 150 -6.60 -1.97 6.73
CA PHE A 150 -7.60 -1.06 6.20
C PHE A 150 -7.07 -0.28 4.98
N ALA A 151 -5.81 0.16 5.01
CA ALA A 151 -5.21 0.83 3.86
C ALA A 151 -5.14 -0.09 2.62
N VAL A 152 -4.83 -1.39 2.80
CA VAL A 152 -4.85 -2.38 1.71
C VAL A 152 -6.26 -2.56 1.15
N GLU A 153 -7.28 -2.70 2.01
CA GLU A 153 -8.68 -2.80 1.59
C GLU A 153 -9.12 -1.56 0.80
N GLU A 154 -8.71 -0.36 1.22
CA GLU A 154 -9.01 0.88 0.50
C GLU A 154 -8.30 0.96 -0.86
N ILE A 155 -7.06 0.48 -0.98
CA ILE A 155 -6.36 0.36 -2.27
C ILE A 155 -7.16 -0.54 -3.22
N GLU A 156 -7.58 -1.71 -2.75
CA GLU A 156 -8.36 -2.66 -3.56
C GLU A 156 -9.73 -2.10 -3.95
N ARG A 157 -10.43 -1.47 -3.01
CA ARG A 157 -11.77 -0.91 -3.21
C ARG A 157 -11.78 0.26 -4.19
N THR A 158 -10.80 1.16 -4.09
CA THR A 158 -10.78 2.41 -4.87
C THR A 158 -9.93 2.30 -6.13
N ASN A 159 -9.10 1.25 -6.24
CA ASN A 159 -8.05 1.12 -7.25
C ASN A 159 -7.13 2.36 -7.30
N SER A 160 -6.96 3.02 -6.16
CA SER A 160 -6.06 4.16 -5.98
C SER A 160 -4.78 3.71 -5.29
N TYR A 161 -3.64 4.22 -5.75
CA TYR A 161 -2.32 3.93 -5.20
C TYR A 161 -1.72 5.12 -4.44
N TYR A 162 -2.48 6.19 -4.30
CA TYR A 162 -2.09 7.42 -3.61
C TYR A 162 -3.24 7.96 -2.78
N PHE A 163 -2.97 8.20 -1.49
CA PHE A 163 -3.93 8.71 -0.52
C PHE A 163 -3.34 9.91 0.21
N LEU A 164 -4.15 10.91 0.46
CA LEU A 164 -3.80 11.94 1.44
C LEU A 164 -4.17 11.45 2.84
N VAL A 165 -3.30 11.72 3.81
CA VAL A 165 -3.51 11.30 5.20
C VAL A 165 -4.00 12.47 6.03
N LEU A 166 -5.11 12.24 6.73
CA LEU A 166 -5.74 13.21 7.62
C LEU A 166 -5.53 12.84 9.09
N ASP A 167 -5.46 13.84 9.94
CA ASP A 167 -5.54 13.70 11.40
C ASP A 167 -6.98 13.79 11.91
N ASP A 168 -7.15 13.68 13.23
CA ASP A 168 -8.46 13.79 13.91
C ASP A 168 -9.14 15.14 13.65
N SER A 169 -8.38 16.18 13.35
CA SER A 169 -8.88 17.52 13.03
C SER A 169 -9.23 17.68 11.53
N GLN A 170 -9.21 16.60 10.76
CA GLN A 170 -9.38 16.61 9.31
C GLN A 170 -8.32 17.49 8.58
N THR A 171 -7.17 17.68 9.22
CA THR A 171 -6.03 18.38 8.61
C THR A 171 -5.13 17.37 7.90
N MET A 172 -4.70 17.72 6.67
CA MET A 172 -3.77 16.89 5.90
C MET A 172 -2.37 16.94 6.53
N VAL A 173 -1.90 15.78 6.98
CA VAL A 173 -0.62 15.60 7.70
C VAL A 173 0.44 14.86 6.89
N GLY A 174 0.04 14.22 5.78
CA GLY A 174 0.97 13.47 4.93
C GLY A 174 0.29 12.84 3.72
N CYS A 175 0.99 11.90 3.10
CA CYS A 175 0.44 11.02 2.09
C CYS A 175 0.89 9.58 2.30
N PHE A 176 0.11 8.64 1.78
CA PHE A 176 0.37 7.23 1.81
C PHE A 176 0.26 6.65 0.40
N THR A 177 1.19 5.78 0.05
CA THR A 177 1.25 5.17 -1.28
C THR A 177 1.44 3.67 -1.17
N ILE A 178 1.11 2.95 -2.24
CA ILE A 178 1.43 1.52 -2.31
C ILE A 178 2.94 1.27 -2.16
N GLN A 179 3.80 2.22 -2.57
CA GLN A 179 5.24 2.11 -2.41
C GLN A 179 5.63 2.02 -0.93
N ASN A 180 4.95 2.75 -0.04
CA ASN A 180 5.21 2.67 1.40
C ASN A 180 4.97 1.25 1.95
N LEU A 181 3.91 0.56 1.47
CA LEU A 181 3.65 -0.84 1.83
C LEU A 181 4.73 -1.78 1.26
N LEU A 182 5.09 -1.59 -0.01
CA LEU A 182 6.11 -2.43 -0.65
C LEU A 182 7.47 -2.26 0.01
N ASP A 183 7.87 -1.05 0.34
CA ASP A 183 9.12 -0.78 1.04
C ASP A 183 9.15 -1.45 2.42
N TYR A 184 8.03 -1.40 3.15
CA TYR A 184 7.90 -2.06 4.45
C TYR A 184 7.96 -3.59 4.35
N LEU A 185 7.41 -4.19 3.28
CA LEU A 185 7.42 -5.64 3.07
C LEU A 185 8.75 -6.17 2.54
N LEU A 186 9.52 -5.34 1.84
CA LEU A 186 10.73 -5.77 1.12
C LEU A 186 12.02 -5.47 1.88
N ASN A 187 12.01 -4.56 2.86
CA ASN A 187 13.13 -4.20 3.72
C ASN A 187 13.04 -4.86 5.09
#